data_9d6e1f9c882118a88dfbcd42c28db30c
#
_entry.id   9d6e1f9c882118a88dfbcd42c28db30c
#
_cell.length_a   1.000
_cell.length_b   1.000
_cell.length_c   1.000
_cell.angle_alpha   90.00
_cell.angle_beta   90.00
_cell.angle_gamma   90.00
#
_symmetry.space_group_name_H-M   'P 1'
#
loop_
_entity.id
_entity.type
_entity.pdbx_description
1 polymer ?
#
loop_
_entity_poly.entity_id
_entity_poly.type
_entity_poly.pdbx_seq_one_letter_code
_entity_poly.pdbx_strand_id
1 'polypeptide(L)'
;MDELAQKKTQQNLEGEIYRRTHALIEENYDAIMAAKPQVTKNSAGYALWNVYDKERGTFDLTKLVVGAQGTLGMVTKAKMRLVRPKEHRAMLIMFLHDLEHLPEIVHRVLARKPESFESYDDKTFALAIRFLPSVLKKMGIKKLFALGFSFLPELWT
;
A
#
# COMPACT_ATOMS: atom_id res chain seq x y z
N MET A 1 3.09 11.60 -31.56
CA MET A 1 4.38 12.00 -30.96
C MET A 1 4.34 11.48 -29.53
N ASP A 2 5.37 10.75 -29.12
CA ASP A 2 5.43 10.15 -27.79
C ASP A 2 5.40 11.26 -26.71
N GLU A 3 4.52 11.14 -25.71
CA GLU A 3 4.36 12.11 -24.62
C GLU A 3 5.68 12.33 -23.86
N LEU A 4 6.45 11.28 -23.65
CA LEU A 4 7.77 11.36 -23.03
C LEU A 4 8.72 12.23 -23.87
N ALA A 5 8.73 12.08 -25.19
CA ALA A 5 9.54 12.89 -26.06
C ALA A 5 9.18 14.38 -25.96
N GLN A 6 7.88 14.72 -25.91
CA GLN A 6 7.41 16.09 -25.69
C GLN A 6 7.88 16.65 -24.35
N LYS A 7 7.78 15.87 -23.26
CA LYS A 7 8.26 16.29 -21.94
C LYS A 7 9.77 16.57 -21.95
N LYS A 8 10.54 15.74 -22.61
CA LYS A 8 12.01 15.88 -22.69
C LYS A 8 12.45 17.11 -23.51
N THR A 9 11.64 17.64 -24.44
CA THR A 9 11.98 18.84 -25.23
C THR A 9 11.74 20.15 -24.47
N GLN A 10 10.99 20.14 -23.37
CA GLN A 10 10.73 21.33 -22.57
C GLN A 10 12.03 21.89 -21.96
N GLN A 11 12.19 23.22 -22.02
CA GLN A 11 13.37 23.94 -21.51
C GLN A 11 13.13 24.51 -20.09
N ASN A 12 12.29 23.83 -19.29
CA ASN A 12 11.95 24.19 -17.91
C ASN A 12 12.36 23.07 -16.94
N LEU A 13 12.12 23.28 -15.64
CA LEU A 13 12.42 22.31 -14.59
C LEU A 13 11.73 20.96 -14.84
N GLU A 14 10.50 20.95 -15.33
CA GLU A 14 9.78 19.71 -15.66
C GLU A 14 10.55 18.89 -16.70
N GLY A 15 10.94 19.52 -17.80
CA GLY A 15 11.72 18.86 -18.85
C GLY A 15 13.07 18.36 -18.36
N GLU A 16 13.73 19.10 -17.49
CA GLU A 16 14.99 18.68 -16.87
C GLU A 16 14.80 17.44 -15.99
N ILE A 17 13.74 17.40 -15.17
CA ILE A 17 13.40 16.23 -14.33
C ILE A 17 13.19 15.00 -15.23
N TYR A 18 12.39 15.11 -16.29
CA TYR A 18 12.14 14.00 -17.20
C TYR A 18 13.43 13.52 -17.88
N ARG A 19 14.27 14.42 -18.39
CA ARG A 19 15.54 14.05 -19.04
C ARG A 19 16.48 13.32 -18.08
N ARG A 20 16.73 13.91 -16.90
CA ARG A 20 17.67 13.35 -15.92
C ARG A 20 17.20 12.03 -15.35
N THR A 21 15.92 11.95 -14.96
CA THR A 21 15.39 10.73 -14.37
C THR A 21 15.33 9.60 -15.39
N HIS A 22 14.97 9.90 -16.63
CA HIS A 22 14.96 8.90 -17.69
C HIS A 22 16.39 8.38 -17.96
N ALA A 23 17.37 9.27 -18.12
CA ALA A 23 18.76 8.89 -18.35
C ALA A 23 19.31 8.03 -17.19
N LEU A 24 19.08 8.46 -15.95
CA LEU A 24 19.52 7.71 -14.76
C LEU A 24 18.94 6.28 -14.73
N ILE A 25 17.64 6.15 -15.01
CA ILE A 25 16.99 4.82 -14.97
C ILE A 25 17.45 3.97 -16.17
N GLU A 26 17.61 4.57 -17.33
CA GLU A 26 18.05 3.86 -18.53
C GLU A 26 19.49 3.34 -18.42
N GLU A 27 20.40 4.18 -17.93
CA GLU A 27 21.83 3.82 -17.70
C GLU A 27 21.98 2.72 -16.64
N ASN A 28 21.10 2.66 -15.64
CA ASN A 28 21.18 1.72 -14.54
C ASN A 28 20.07 0.65 -14.57
N TYR A 29 19.43 0.44 -15.72
CA TYR A 29 18.20 -0.35 -15.83
C TYR A 29 18.39 -1.78 -15.29
N ASP A 30 19.43 -2.48 -15.67
CA ASP A 30 19.67 -3.86 -15.26
C ASP A 30 19.92 -3.97 -13.75
N ALA A 31 20.69 -3.05 -13.19
CA ALA A 31 20.93 -2.99 -11.74
C ALA A 31 19.63 -2.69 -10.96
N ILE A 32 18.79 -1.78 -11.46
CA ILE A 32 17.49 -1.45 -10.88
C ILE A 32 16.56 -2.66 -10.91
N MET A 33 16.51 -3.38 -12.04
CA MET A 33 15.64 -4.57 -12.17
C MET A 33 16.13 -5.73 -11.31
N ALA A 34 17.46 -5.92 -11.18
CA ALA A 34 18.04 -6.92 -10.29
C ALA A 34 17.76 -6.63 -8.80
N ALA A 35 17.68 -5.35 -8.42
CA ALA A 35 17.37 -4.93 -7.06
C ALA A 35 15.87 -5.00 -6.72
N LYS A 36 14.98 -5.31 -7.66
CA LYS A 36 13.54 -5.40 -7.43
C LYS A 36 13.22 -6.50 -6.41
N PRO A 37 12.57 -6.15 -5.27
CA PRO A 37 12.19 -7.14 -4.28
C PRO A 37 11.20 -8.18 -4.82
N GLN A 38 11.45 -9.45 -4.54
CA GLN A 38 10.58 -10.59 -4.92
C GLN A 38 9.50 -10.84 -3.86
N VAL A 39 8.74 -9.79 -3.52
CA VAL A 39 7.68 -9.83 -2.52
C VAL A 39 6.38 -9.26 -3.09
N THR A 40 5.24 -9.70 -2.56
CA THR A 40 3.92 -9.24 -3.01
C THR A 40 3.60 -7.81 -2.59
N LYS A 41 4.20 -7.34 -1.51
CA LYS A 41 4.01 -5.99 -0.96
C LYS A 41 5.36 -5.36 -0.65
N ASN A 42 5.65 -4.20 -1.24
CA ASN A 42 6.82 -3.39 -0.91
C ASN A 42 6.44 -1.92 -0.93
N SER A 43 6.68 -1.24 0.18
CA SER A 43 6.50 0.21 0.34
C SER A 43 7.77 0.90 0.84
N ALA A 44 8.92 0.21 0.82
CA ALA A 44 10.20 0.75 1.27
C ALA A 44 10.93 1.44 0.11
N GLY A 45 11.37 2.68 0.35
CA GLY A 45 12.18 3.45 -0.58
C GLY A 45 11.49 3.80 -1.90
N TYR A 46 12.31 4.16 -2.89
CA TYR A 46 11.85 4.53 -4.22
C TYR A 46 11.70 3.29 -5.10
N ALA A 47 10.51 3.06 -5.64
CA ALA A 47 10.24 1.92 -6.52
C ALA A 47 10.70 2.19 -7.97
N LEU A 48 12.00 2.38 -8.19
CA LEU A 48 12.60 2.75 -9.49
C LEU A 48 12.25 1.75 -10.58
N TRP A 49 12.15 0.46 -10.28
CA TRP A 49 11.78 -0.62 -11.21
C TRP A 49 10.37 -0.51 -11.78
N ASN A 50 9.51 0.35 -11.21
CA ASN A 50 8.15 0.59 -11.69
C ASN A 50 8.02 1.85 -12.56
N VAL A 51 9.07 2.69 -12.66
CA VAL A 51 9.00 3.99 -13.33
C VAL A 51 9.10 3.82 -14.84
N TYR A 52 9.94 2.91 -15.33
CA TYR A 52 10.15 2.68 -16.74
C TYR A 52 9.87 1.23 -17.13
N ASP A 53 8.81 1.03 -17.89
CA ASP A 53 8.46 -0.25 -18.51
C ASP A 53 8.93 -0.23 -19.99
N LYS A 54 10.05 -0.88 -20.26
CA LYS A 54 10.64 -0.94 -21.62
C LYS A 54 9.78 -1.73 -22.59
N GLU A 55 9.05 -2.76 -22.12
CA GLU A 55 8.21 -3.59 -22.99
C GLU A 55 7.01 -2.79 -23.52
N ARG A 56 6.41 -1.98 -22.66
CA ARG A 56 5.26 -1.12 -23.01
C ARG A 56 5.67 0.27 -23.49
N GLY A 57 6.94 0.63 -23.39
CA GLY A 57 7.44 1.97 -23.69
C GLY A 57 6.83 3.06 -22.79
N THR A 58 6.45 2.73 -21.54
CA THR A 58 5.80 3.69 -20.64
C THR A 58 6.76 4.17 -19.56
N PHE A 59 6.80 5.48 -19.37
CA PHE A 59 7.60 6.15 -18.34
C PHE A 59 6.69 6.96 -17.42
N ASP A 60 6.58 6.57 -16.13
CA ASP A 60 5.62 7.11 -15.19
C ASP A 60 6.27 7.56 -13.88
N LEU A 61 6.54 8.85 -13.75
CA LEU A 61 7.12 9.46 -12.55
C LEU A 61 6.20 9.38 -11.32
N THR A 62 4.89 9.13 -11.47
CA THR A 62 4.00 8.96 -10.31
C THR A 62 4.42 7.78 -9.47
N LYS A 63 5.00 6.74 -10.08
CA LYS A 63 5.53 5.55 -9.38
C LYS A 63 6.71 5.87 -8.46
N LEU A 64 7.49 6.89 -8.81
CA LEU A 64 8.58 7.37 -7.98
C LEU A 64 8.06 8.21 -6.80
N VAL A 65 7.09 9.08 -7.06
CA VAL A 65 6.54 10.02 -6.05
C VAL A 65 5.75 9.29 -4.98
N VAL A 66 5.05 8.20 -5.31
CA VAL A 66 4.23 7.42 -4.35
C VAL A 66 5.06 6.92 -3.14
N GLY A 67 6.33 6.53 -3.33
CA GLY A 67 7.21 6.07 -2.24
C GLY A 67 8.07 7.17 -1.61
N ALA A 68 7.92 8.42 -2.00
CA ALA A 68 8.89 9.48 -1.72
C ALA A 68 8.85 10.06 -0.30
N GLN A 69 7.80 9.83 0.48
CA GLN A 69 7.65 10.34 1.85
C GLN A 69 7.91 11.85 2.01
N GLY A 70 7.55 12.64 0.98
CA GLY A 70 7.75 14.10 0.96
C GLY A 70 9.17 14.56 0.58
N THR A 71 10.09 13.66 0.25
CA THR A 71 11.49 14.01 -0.07
C THR A 71 11.70 14.58 -1.49
N LEU A 72 10.81 14.24 -2.44
CA LEU A 72 10.93 14.64 -3.83
C LEU A 72 10.09 15.87 -4.22
N GLY A 73 9.16 16.28 -3.39
CA GLY A 73 8.30 17.42 -3.67
C GLY A 73 7.01 17.42 -2.87
N MET A 74 6.18 18.44 -3.13
CA MET A 74 4.87 18.61 -2.51
C MET A 74 3.77 18.23 -3.53
N VAL A 75 2.91 17.29 -3.18
CA VAL A 75 1.76 16.91 -4.01
C VAL A 75 0.60 17.89 -3.76
N THR A 76 0.27 18.69 -4.76
CA THR A 76 -0.83 19.66 -4.68
C THR A 76 -2.15 19.11 -5.22
N LYS A 77 -2.09 18.12 -6.13
CA LYS A 77 -3.25 17.49 -6.72
C LYS A 77 -2.94 16.05 -7.10
N ALA A 78 -3.85 15.14 -6.80
CA ALA A 78 -3.72 13.72 -7.18
C ALA A 78 -5.01 13.21 -7.85
N LYS A 79 -4.84 12.37 -8.88
CA LYS A 79 -5.91 11.62 -9.52
C LYS A 79 -5.79 10.15 -9.07
N MET A 80 -6.76 9.68 -8.31
CA MET A 80 -6.76 8.34 -7.74
C MET A 80 -7.66 7.41 -8.55
N ARG A 81 -7.21 6.16 -8.75
CA ARG A 81 -8.09 5.11 -9.26
C ARG A 81 -8.97 4.61 -8.12
N LEU A 82 -10.27 4.56 -8.36
CA LEU A 82 -11.22 4.02 -7.41
C LEU A 82 -11.48 2.54 -7.72
N VAL A 83 -11.71 1.74 -6.69
CA VAL A 83 -12.18 0.36 -6.79
C VAL A 83 -13.60 0.27 -6.25
N ARG A 84 -14.45 -0.52 -6.91
CA ARG A 84 -15.80 -0.78 -6.40
C ARG A 84 -15.67 -1.72 -5.21
N PRO A 85 -16.20 -1.37 -4.02
CA PRO A 85 -16.19 -2.28 -2.89
C PRO A 85 -17.05 -3.52 -3.19
N LYS A 86 -16.68 -4.65 -2.62
CA LYS A 86 -17.49 -5.87 -2.70
C LYS A 86 -18.75 -5.67 -1.84
N GLU A 87 -19.89 -6.15 -2.32
CA GLU A 87 -21.18 -6.04 -1.62
C GLU A 87 -21.19 -6.89 -0.34
N HIS A 88 -20.58 -8.07 -0.39
CA HIS A 88 -20.51 -8.99 0.75
C HIS A 88 -19.06 -9.14 1.20
N ARG A 89 -18.87 -9.03 2.51
CA ARG A 89 -17.59 -9.22 3.18
C ARG A 89 -17.79 -10.12 4.37
N ALA A 90 -16.84 -11.01 4.59
CA ALA A 90 -16.81 -11.85 5.79
C ALA A 90 -15.39 -11.80 6.35
N MET A 91 -15.27 -11.85 7.68
CA MET A 91 -14.01 -11.95 8.39
C MET A 91 -13.96 -13.30 9.10
N LEU A 92 -12.88 -14.04 8.85
CA LEU A 92 -12.59 -15.26 9.60
C LEU A 92 -11.51 -14.93 10.63
N ILE A 93 -11.82 -15.11 11.91
CA ILE A 93 -10.88 -14.96 13.02
C ILE A 93 -10.49 -16.32 13.51
N MET A 94 -9.19 -16.59 13.61
CA MET A 94 -8.64 -17.85 14.13
C MET A 94 -7.73 -17.54 15.31
N PHE A 95 -7.97 -18.21 16.45
CA PHE A 95 -7.10 -18.15 17.61
C PHE A 95 -6.22 -19.41 17.63
N LEU A 96 -4.90 -19.18 17.67
CA LEU A 96 -3.91 -20.26 17.70
C LEU A 96 -3.24 -20.29 19.07
N HIS A 97 -3.10 -21.48 19.65
CA HIS A 97 -2.37 -21.66 20.90
C HIS A 97 -0.85 -21.67 20.69
N ASP A 98 -0.41 -22.09 19.51
CA ASP A 98 0.99 -22.15 19.11
C ASP A 98 1.15 -21.74 17.63
N LEU A 99 2.38 -21.63 17.17
CA LEU A 99 2.71 -21.23 15.81
C LEU A 99 3.16 -22.42 14.93
N GLU A 100 3.12 -23.65 15.43
CA GLU A 100 3.62 -24.83 14.71
C GLU A 100 2.89 -25.02 13.38
N HIS A 101 1.57 -24.88 13.39
CA HIS A 101 0.73 -25.04 12.21
C HIS A 101 0.53 -23.76 11.39
N LEU A 102 1.10 -22.63 11.82
CA LEU A 102 0.90 -21.33 11.14
C LEU A 102 1.32 -21.36 9.66
N PRO A 103 2.45 -21.95 9.24
CA PRO A 103 2.82 -21.99 7.82
C PRO A 103 1.78 -22.72 6.96
N GLU A 104 1.24 -23.83 7.44
CA GLU A 104 0.20 -24.58 6.72
C GLU A 104 -1.09 -23.77 6.58
N ILE A 105 -1.52 -23.11 7.66
CA ILE A 105 -2.70 -22.25 7.68
C ILE A 105 -2.51 -21.12 6.69
N VAL A 106 -1.34 -20.45 6.68
CA VAL A 106 -1.02 -19.37 5.74
C VAL A 106 -1.16 -19.86 4.29
N HIS A 107 -0.58 -21.01 3.95
CA HIS A 107 -0.69 -21.57 2.60
C HIS A 107 -2.14 -21.87 2.19
N ARG A 108 -2.92 -22.47 3.08
CA ARG A 108 -4.33 -22.78 2.82
C ARG A 108 -5.19 -21.52 2.63
N VAL A 109 -4.95 -20.50 3.47
CA VAL A 109 -5.68 -19.22 3.40
C VAL A 109 -5.31 -18.46 2.13
N LEU A 110 -4.01 -18.34 1.81
CA LEU A 110 -3.55 -17.64 0.61
C LEU A 110 -4.05 -18.30 -0.68
N ALA A 111 -4.20 -19.62 -0.71
CA ALA A 111 -4.79 -20.34 -1.85
C ALA A 111 -6.24 -19.89 -2.15
N ARG A 112 -6.98 -19.37 -1.15
CA ARG A 112 -8.32 -18.82 -1.30
C ARG A 112 -8.36 -17.37 -1.74
N LYS A 113 -7.19 -16.73 -1.93
CA LYS A 113 -7.04 -15.33 -2.37
C LYS A 113 -7.85 -14.35 -1.53
N PRO A 114 -7.64 -14.31 -0.21
CA PRO A 114 -8.33 -13.37 0.66
C PRO A 114 -8.01 -11.93 0.25
N GLU A 115 -8.88 -10.99 0.59
CA GLU A 115 -8.65 -9.56 0.36
C GLU A 115 -7.52 -9.03 1.24
N SER A 116 -7.45 -9.50 2.49
CA SER A 116 -6.33 -9.29 3.41
C SER A 116 -6.14 -10.52 4.30
N PHE A 117 -4.94 -10.68 4.80
CA PHE A 117 -4.58 -11.69 5.80
C PHE A 117 -3.62 -11.04 6.80
N GLU A 118 -4.07 -10.89 8.03
CA GLU A 118 -3.34 -10.20 9.09
C GLU A 118 -3.15 -11.15 10.28
N SER A 119 -2.05 -11.01 11.01
CA SER A 119 -1.80 -11.75 12.24
C SER A 119 -1.36 -10.81 13.35
N TYR A 120 -1.80 -11.10 14.55
CA TYR A 120 -1.44 -10.36 15.75
C TYR A 120 -1.01 -11.35 16.83
N ASP A 121 0.05 -11.03 17.54
CA ASP A 121 0.46 -11.79 18.72
C ASP A 121 -0.34 -11.37 19.96
N ASP A 122 -0.23 -12.16 21.02
CA ASP A 122 -0.88 -11.93 22.31
C ASP A 122 -0.44 -10.60 22.94
N LYS A 123 0.82 -10.20 22.74
CA LYS A 123 1.38 -8.95 23.28
C LYS A 123 0.78 -7.72 22.56
N THR A 124 0.66 -7.78 21.26
CA THR A 124 0.01 -6.73 20.46
C THR A 124 -1.46 -6.60 20.85
N PHE A 125 -2.15 -7.74 21.05
CA PHE A 125 -3.54 -7.74 21.51
C PHE A 125 -3.70 -7.17 22.92
N ALA A 126 -2.84 -7.59 23.87
CA ALA A 126 -2.81 -7.06 25.23
C ALA A 126 -2.55 -5.54 25.24
N LEU A 127 -1.64 -5.07 24.37
CA LEU A 127 -1.34 -3.65 24.21
C LEU A 127 -2.56 -2.87 23.72
N ALA A 128 -3.27 -3.41 22.73
CA ALA A 128 -4.50 -2.80 22.20
C ALA A 128 -5.58 -2.67 23.31
N ILE A 129 -5.78 -3.72 24.11
CA ILE A 129 -6.71 -3.68 25.25
C ILE A 129 -6.27 -2.64 26.28
N ARG A 130 -4.98 -2.57 26.61
CA ARG A 130 -4.43 -1.61 27.57
C ARG A 130 -4.70 -0.17 27.17
N PHE A 131 -4.57 0.14 25.88
CA PHE A 131 -4.78 1.50 25.37
C PHE A 131 -6.23 1.79 24.97
N LEU A 132 -7.11 0.79 24.96
CA LEU A 132 -8.51 0.95 24.56
C LEU A 132 -9.23 2.08 25.34
N PRO A 133 -9.10 2.20 26.67
CA PRO A 133 -9.76 3.30 27.41
C PRO A 133 -9.30 4.69 26.94
N SER A 134 -8.01 4.84 26.60
CA SER A 134 -7.46 6.10 26.11
C SER A 134 -7.98 6.44 24.71
N VAL A 135 -8.12 5.44 23.85
CA VAL A 135 -8.69 5.58 22.51
C VAL A 135 -10.17 5.97 22.60
N LEU A 136 -10.94 5.27 23.43
CA LEU A 136 -12.37 5.55 23.65
C LEU A 136 -12.59 6.97 24.19
N LYS A 137 -11.73 7.42 25.14
CA LYS A 137 -11.78 8.77 25.67
C LYS A 137 -11.52 9.84 24.60
N LYS A 138 -10.59 9.60 23.68
CA LYS A 138 -10.27 10.50 22.56
C LYS A 138 -11.34 10.51 21.48
N MET A 139 -12.04 9.41 21.26
CA MET A 139 -13.09 9.32 20.24
C MET A 139 -14.31 10.18 20.55
N GLY A 140 -14.56 10.48 21.80
CA GLY A 140 -15.74 11.22 22.25
C GLY A 140 -17.03 10.40 22.28
N ILE A 141 -17.92 10.77 23.19
CA ILE A 141 -19.17 10.01 23.50
C ILE A 141 -20.03 9.77 22.25
N LYS A 142 -20.18 10.75 21.36
CA LYS A 142 -21.01 10.61 20.14
C LYS A 142 -20.53 9.51 19.21
N LYS A 143 -19.20 9.41 18.99
CA LYS A 143 -18.60 8.36 18.15
C LYS A 143 -18.66 6.99 18.82
N LEU A 144 -18.57 6.95 20.15
CA LEU A 144 -18.68 5.71 20.91
C LEU A 144 -20.08 5.11 20.79
N PHE A 145 -21.14 5.93 20.92
CA PHE A 145 -22.52 5.49 20.70
C PHE A 145 -22.74 5.04 19.24
N ALA A 146 -22.25 5.77 18.25
CA ALA A 146 -22.35 5.37 16.85
C ALA A 146 -21.67 4.04 16.57
N LEU A 147 -20.49 3.79 17.16
CA LEU A 147 -19.79 2.53 17.07
C LEU A 147 -20.57 1.40 17.74
N GLY A 148 -21.09 1.61 18.95
CA GLY A 148 -21.93 0.65 19.67
C GLY A 148 -23.17 0.26 18.86
N PHE A 149 -23.85 1.22 18.26
CA PHE A 149 -25.02 0.96 17.41
C PHE A 149 -24.68 0.19 16.13
N SER A 150 -23.49 0.36 15.55
CA SER A 150 -23.08 -0.38 14.37
C SER A 150 -22.77 -1.86 14.61
N PHE A 151 -22.47 -2.25 15.87
CA PHE A 151 -22.24 -3.64 16.25
C PHE A 151 -23.50 -4.36 16.79
N LEU A 152 -24.57 -3.65 17.07
CA LEU A 152 -25.81 -4.26 17.57
C LEU A 152 -26.41 -5.31 16.62
N PRO A 153 -26.43 -5.14 15.29
CA PRO A 153 -26.98 -6.15 14.39
C PRO A 153 -26.22 -7.47 14.40
N GLU A 154 -24.88 -7.40 14.67
CA GLU A 154 -24.01 -8.60 14.66
C GLU A 154 -24.12 -9.43 15.96
N LEU A 155 -24.71 -8.85 17.02
CA LEU A 155 -24.95 -9.58 18.27
C LEU A 155 -26.25 -10.39 18.26
N TRP A 156 -27.09 -10.24 17.20
CA TRP A 156 -28.41 -10.89 17.08
C TRP A 156 -28.47 -11.92 15.94
N THR A 157 -27.35 -12.19 15.28
CA THR A 157 -27.17 -13.27 14.31
C THR A 157 -26.25 -14.35 14.85
#